data_d1d077d22282746f3839b9d9758517b5
#
_entry.id   d1d077d22282746f3839b9d9758517b5
#
_cell.length_a   1.000
_cell.length_b   1.000
_cell.length_c   1.000
_cell.angle_alpha   90.00
_cell.angle_beta   90.00
_cell.angle_gamma   90.00
#
_symmetry.space_group_name_H-M   'P 1'
#
loop_
_entity.id
_entity.type
_entity.pdbx_description
1 polymer ?
#
loop_
_entity_poly.entity_id
_entity_poly.type
_entity_poly.pdbx_seq_one_letter_code
_entity_poly.pdbx_strand_id
1 'polypeptide(L)'
;ALRGDYLAKYGSKDLEYVPGADLGGKKFAHPSPAKSLGKIDELETDKLIKYLDQFQPAVIEPKLDGCSIVVYPQAGQPVYVTRGGGNEGDILTRFPTHPRATKFRAEYPIRGEVYMSFAAFDQMNEELAAAGEEPMANPRNSVNPILTGGQHPEFVRYLSFQAYDVMGVDWSETEKIDYILKNTPFAVPPLKKYDQESPAQIAERIPGLYKTFEDTLGYPIDGIVIKCDWPNSLQEFGTTDHHDNNAIAWKPSQIPQETTITGVHWQLGKTGQLTPVADLEPVEILGSTVSNASLHNVNVINRLGGIAVGDKVGVIKAKLIIPQIVIVYEHNAGEALAEPKQCPFCGGKLKKRKIASLSADDGGYVLYCTNPRDPEMTAQQIAFLANK
;
A
#
# COMPACT_ATOMS: atom_id res chain seq x y z
N ALA A 1 -23.72 -28.14 -2.25
CA ALA A 1 -24.01 -27.61 -0.90
C ALA A 1 -23.31 -26.27 -0.69
N LEU A 2 -21.98 -26.18 -0.83
CA LEU A 2 -21.16 -24.96 -0.54
C LEU A 2 -21.56 -23.72 -1.38
N ARG A 3 -21.89 -23.88 -2.67
CA ARG A 3 -22.35 -22.77 -3.53
C ARG A 3 -23.67 -22.18 -3.04
N GLY A 4 -24.56 -23.04 -2.51
CA GLY A 4 -25.84 -22.61 -1.95
C GLY A 4 -25.64 -21.74 -0.71
N ASP A 5 -24.68 -22.08 0.14
CA ASP A 5 -24.42 -21.38 1.39
C ASP A 5 -23.79 -19.99 1.14
N TYR A 6 -22.87 -19.87 0.15
CA TYR A 6 -22.31 -18.58 -0.25
C TYR A 6 -23.37 -17.66 -0.85
N LEU A 7 -24.18 -18.16 -1.78
CA LEU A 7 -25.25 -17.40 -2.42
C LEU A 7 -26.35 -17.02 -1.42
N ALA A 8 -26.65 -17.88 -0.44
CA ALA A 8 -27.60 -17.58 0.63
C ALA A 8 -27.09 -16.50 1.60
N LYS A 9 -25.77 -16.50 1.89
CA LYS A 9 -25.14 -15.55 2.82
C LYS A 9 -24.92 -14.15 2.21
N TYR A 10 -24.64 -14.07 0.90
CA TYR A 10 -24.22 -12.82 0.23
C TYR A 10 -25.15 -12.36 -0.90
N GLY A 11 -26.16 -13.15 -1.26
CA GLY A 11 -27.15 -12.85 -2.28
C GLY A 11 -26.59 -12.93 -3.71
N SER A 12 -27.40 -13.44 -4.64
CA SER A 12 -27.15 -13.28 -6.07
C SER A 12 -27.62 -11.89 -6.49
N LYS A 13 -26.92 -10.83 -6.18
CA LYS A 13 -27.12 -9.59 -6.93
C LYS A 13 -26.43 -9.76 -8.26
N ASP A 14 -27.27 -9.91 -9.26
CA ASP A 14 -26.97 -10.18 -10.65
C ASP A 14 -25.85 -9.27 -11.17
N LEU A 15 -24.66 -9.82 -11.25
CA LEU A 15 -23.65 -9.34 -12.16
C LEU A 15 -24.05 -9.88 -13.54
N GLU A 16 -24.92 -9.17 -14.24
CA GLU A 16 -25.11 -9.40 -15.66
C GLU A 16 -23.84 -9.00 -16.41
N TYR A 17 -22.91 -9.93 -16.49
CA TYR A 17 -21.77 -9.81 -17.38
C TYR A 17 -22.21 -10.12 -18.79
N VAL A 18 -22.25 -9.11 -19.65
CA VAL A 18 -22.39 -9.28 -21.09
C VAL A 18 -20.99 -9.38 -21.67
N PRO A 19 -20.57 -10.54 -22.22
CA PRO A 19 -19.27 -10.66 -22.88
C PRO A 19 -19.15 -9.60 -23.99
N GLY A 20 -18.08 -8.78 -23.92
CA GLY A 20 -17.83 -7.71 -24.90
C GLY A 20 -18.40 -6.34 -24.53
N ALA A 21 -19.12 -6.18 -23.41
CA ALA A 21 -19.48 -4.87 -22.91
C ALA A 21 -18.23 -4.17 -22.29
N ASP A 22 -18.03 -2.90 -22.62
CA ASP A 22 -17.04 -2.07 -21.97
C ASP A 22 -17.51 -1.77 -20.52
N LEU A 23 -16.96 -2.51 -19.55
CA LEU A 23 -17.26 -2.34 -18.13
C LEU A 23 -16.32 -1.33 -17.46
N GLY A 24 -15.41 -0.72 -18.21
CA GLY A 24 -14.44 0.25 -17.71
C GLY A 24 -15.09 1.37 -16.92
N GLY A 25 -14.58 1.61 -15.71
CA GLY A 25 -15.09 2.66 -14.82
C GLY A 25 -16.34 2.30 -14.00
N LYS A 26 -16.89 1.07 -14.12
CA LYS A 26 -17.98 0.60 -13.25
C LYS A 26 -17.42 0.15 -11.91
N LYS A 27 -18.11 0.55 -10.83
CA LYS A 27 -17.81 0.13 -9.46
C LYS A 27 -18.50 -1.19 -9.12
N PHE A 28 -17.82 -1.97 -8.31
CA PHE A 28 -18.32 -3.24 -7.78
C PHE A 28 -18.22 -3.20 -6.25
N ALA A 29 -19.34 -3.37 -5.57
CA ALA A 29 -19.37 -3.50 -4.12
C ALA A 29 -18.90 -4.89 -3.71
N HIS A 30 -17.86 -4.98 -2.87
CA HIS A 30 -17.39 -6.24 -2.34
C HIS A 30 -18.41 -6.80 -1.34
N PRO A 31 -18.96 -8.02 -1.54
CA PRO A 31 -19.90 -8.65 -0.61
C PRO A 31 -19.30 -8.86 0.79
N SER A 32 -18.00 -9.10 0.85
CA SER A 32 -17.18 -9.10 2.06
C SER A 32 -16.05 -8.10 1.86
N PRO A 33 -15.83 -7.17 2.82
CA PRO A 33 -14.81 -6.13 2.66
C PRO A 33 -13.42 -6.71 2.42
N ALA A 34 -12.72 -6.21 1.39
CA ALA A 34 -11.33 -6.56 1.12
C ALA A 34 -10.40 -5.65 1.94
N LYS A 35 -10.31 -5.88 3.25
CA LYS A 35 -9.60 -5.02 4.20
C LYS A 35 -8.08 -5.01 3.99
N SER A 36 -7.41 -4.00 4.54
CA SER A 36 -5.95 -3.96 4.63
C SER A 36 -5.46 -4.79 5.82
N LEU A 37 -4.15 -4.96 5.95
CA LEU A 37 -3.54 -5.60 7.11
C LEU A 37 -3.14 -4.56 8.16
N GLY A 38 -3.23 -4.92 9.44
CA GLY A 38 -2.52 -4.24 10.51
C GLY A 38 -1.01 -4.27 10.24
N LYS A 39 -0.23 -3.38 10.88
CA LYS A 39 1.21 -3.26 10.64
C LYS A 39 1.99 -3.31 11.95
N ILE A 40 3.14 -3.97 11.88
CA ILE A 40 4.19 -3.94 12.89
C ILE A 40 5.49 -3.53 12.20
N ASP A 41 6.18 -2.56 12.78
CA ASP A 41 7.52 -2.18 12.34
C ASP A 41 8.58 -3.14 12.91
N GLU A 42 9.71 -3.30 12.24
CA GLU A 42 10.83 -4.14 12.69
C GLU A 42 11.29 -3.79 14.11
N LEU A 43 11.24 -2.53 14.48
CA LEU A 43 11.65 -2.06 15.81
C LEU A 43 10.63 -2.42 16.92
N GLU A 44 9.42 -2.85 16.56
CA GLU A 44 8.37 -3.26 17.50
C GLU A 44 8.44 -4.77 17.85
N THR A 45 9.65 -5.29 18.14
CA THR A 45 9.88 -6.73 18.36
C THR A 45 9.01 -7.34 19.46
N ASP A 46 8.81 -6.65 20.59
CA ASP A 46 7.96 -7.13 21.68
C ASP A 46 6.50 -7.28 21.24
N LYS A 47 6.02 -6.36 20.42
CA LYS A 47 4.68 -6.43 19.84
C LYS A 47 4.56 -7.58 18.85
N LEU A 48 5.59 -7.80 18.03
CA LEU A 48 5.65 -8.93 17.11
C LEU A 48 5.60 -10.26 17.86
N ILE A 49 6.40 -10.43 18.91
CA ILE A 49 6.41 -11.63 19.77
C ILE A 49 5.01 -11.87 20.34
N LYS A 50 4.35 -10.85 20.87
CA LYS A 50 3.00 -10.96 21.40
C LYS A 50 1.96 -11.40 20.36
N TYR A 51 2.07 -10.93 19.11
CA TYR A 51 1.20 -11.41 18.03
C TYR A 51 1.50 -12.86 17.66
N LEU A 52 2.77 -13.21 17.54
CA LEU A 52 3.19 -14.59 17.25
C LEU A 52 2.74 -15.58 18.32
N ASP A 53 2.72 -15.18 19.60
CA ASP A 53 2.22 -16.00 20.69
C ASP A 53 0.73 -16.33 20.53
N GLN A 54 -0.04 -15.39 20.02
CA GLN A 54 -1.46 -15.54 19.75
C GLN A 54 -1.77 -16.30 18.45
N PHE A 55 -0.88 -16.23 17.45
CA PHE A 55 -1.12 -16.69 16.08
C PHE A 55 -0.66 -18.13 15.80
N GLN A 56 -0.07 -18.83 16.76
CA GLN A 56 0.41 -20.20 16.53
C GLN A 56 -0.72 -21.23 16.54
N PRO A 57 -0.72 -22.17 15.56
CA PRO A 57 0.18 -22.29 14.44
C PRO A 57 0.04 -21.11 13.46
N ALA A 58 1.16 -20.62 12.94
CA ALA A 58 1.20 -19.49 12.03
C ALA A 58 1.78 -19.86 10.68
N VAL A 59 1.36 -19.17 9.65
CA VAL A 59 2.02 -19.16 8.34
C VAL A 59 2.61 -17.80 8.05
N ILE A 60 3.74 -17.81 7.36
CA ILE A 60 4.49 -16.62 6.98
C ILE A 60 4.73 -16.64 5.48
N GLU A 61 4.40 -15.53 4.82
CA GLU A 61 4.55 -15.34 3.38
C GLU A 61 5.14 -13.96 3.05
N PRO A 62 5.78 -13.78 1.88
CA PRO A 62 6.23 -12.47 1.44
C PRO A 62 5.02 -11.57 1.18
N LYS A 63 5.11 -10.30 1.58
CA LYS A 63 4.12 -9.29 1.26
C LYS A 63 4.42 -8.70 -0.11
N LEU A 64 3.68 -9.15 -1.11
CA LEU A 64 3.82 -8.65 -2.48
C LEU A 64 3.51 -7.14 -2.54
N ASP A 65 4.26 -6.44 -3.36
CA ASP A 65 4.11 -5.00 -3.58
C ASP A 65 3.55 -4.72 -4.98
N GLY A 66 2.23 -4.61 -5.07
CA GLY A 66 1.50 -4.46 -6.32
C GLY A 66 0.12 -3.83 -6.15
N CYS A 67 -0.85 -4.37 -6.86
CA CYS A 67 -2.25 -3.97 -6.79
C CYS A 67 -3.12 -5.15 -6.35
N SER A 68 -3.82 -5.01 -5.23
CA SER A 68 -4.69 -6.08 -4.69
C SER A 68 -5.97 -6.20 -5.51
N ILE A 69 -6.24 -7.42 -5.95
CA ILE A 69 -7.38 -7.79 -6.80
C ILE A 69 -8.17 -8.91 -6.15
N VAL A 70 -9.49 -8.84 -6.28
CA VAL A 70 -10.40 -9.93 -5.96
C VAL A 70 -10.96 -10.50 -7.27
N VAL A 71 -10.84 -11.80 -7.42
CA VAL A 71 -11.36 -12.57 -8.57
C VAL A 71 -12.66 -13.25 -8.14
N TYR A 72 -13.77 -12.76 -8.64
CA TYR A 72 -15.10 -13.31 -8.34
C TYR A 72 -15.46 -14.41 -9.30
N PRO A 73 -15.86 -15.61 -8.82
CA PRO A 73 -16.37 -16.67 -9.69
C PRO A 73 -17.69 -16.25 -10.31
N GLN A 74 -17.80 -16.45 -11.63
CA GLN A 74 -19.02 -16.22 -12.39
C GLN A 74 -19.17 -17.29 -13.46
N ALA A 75 -20.42 -17.58 -13.87
CA ALA A 75 -20.68 -18.49 -14.96
C ALA A 75 -20.08 -17.95 -16.28
N GLY A 76 -19.13 -18.70 -16.84
CA GLY A 76 -18.41 -18.34 -18.06
C GLY A 76 -17.00 -17.83 -17.80
N GLN A 77 -16.84 -16.62 -17.33
CA GLN A 77 -15.52 -16.04 -16.99
C GLN A 77 -15.55 -15.31 -15.65
N PRO A 78 -14.46 -15.38 -14.86
CA PRO A 78 -14.38 -14.67 -13.59
C PRO A 78 -14.37 -13.16 -13.81
N VAL A 79 -14.87 -12.41 -12.82
CA VAL A 79 -14.82 -10.94 -12.77
C VAL A 79 -13.64 -10.51 -11.89
N TYR A 80 -12.82 -9.62 -12.40
CA TYR A 80 -11.65 -9.09 -11.73
C TYR A 80 -11.97 -7.69 -11.19
N VAL A 81 -11.75 -7.48 -9.91
CA VAL A 81 -12.11 -6.23 -9.23
C VAL A 81 -10.95 -5.74 -8.39
N THR A 82 -10.58 -4.47 -8.50
CA THR A 82 -9.58 -3.87 -7.60
C THR A 82 -10.10 -3.86 -6.17
N ARG A 83 -9.21 -3.94 -5.19
CA ARG A 83 -9.59 -3.79 -3.78
C ARG A 83 -10.31 -2.45 -3.52
N GLY A 84 -9.91 -1.38 -4.22
CA GLY A 84 -10.40 -0.02 -3.98
C GLY A 84 -10.20 0.39 -2.51
N GLY A 85 -11.24 0.99 -1.93
CA GLY A 85 -11.29 1.37 -0.51
C GLY A 85 -11.60 0.20 0.45
N GLY A 86 -11.72 -1.03 -0.06
CA GLY A 86 -12.07 -2.21 0.72
C GLY A 86 -13.53 -2.62 0.61
N ASN A 87 -14.45 -1.68 0.53
CA ASN A 87 -15.89 -1.95 0.38
C ASN A 87 -16.33 -1.95 -1.09
N GLU A 88 -15.60 -1.24 -1.95
CA GLU A 88 -15.92 -1.06 -3.36
C GLU A 88 -14.63 -0.95 -4.16
N GLY A 89 -14.58 -1.59 -5.34
CA GLY A 89 -13.46 -1.55 -6.28
C GLY A 89 -13.90 -1.30 -7.71
N ASP A 90 -12.93 -1.08 -8.59
CA ASP A 90 -13.16 -0.93 -10.03
C ASP A 90 -13.14 -2.30 -10.72
N ILE A 91 -14.13 -2.54 -11.60
CA ILE A 91 -14.13 -3.72 -12.46
C ILE A 91 -13.04 -3.52 -13.52
N LEU A 92 -12.17 -4.51 -13.64
CA LEU A 92 -11.08 -4.52 -14.61
C LEU A 92 -11.52 -5.17 -15.92
N THR A 93 -11.28 -4.49 -17.02
CA THR A 93 -11.45 -5.04 -18.38
C THR A 93 -10.21 -5.77 -18.89
N ARG A 94 -9.09 -5.63 -18.18
CA ARG A 94 -7.78 -6.24 -18.45
C ARG A 94 -7.28 -6.95 -17.23
N PHE A 95 -6.70 -8.11 -17.45
CA PHE A 95 -6.06 -8.88 -16.39
C PHE A 95 -4.91 -9.70 -16.99
N PRO A 96 -3.82 -9.96 -16.24
CA PRO A 96 -2.74 -10.82 -16.70
C PRO A 96 -3.30 -12.16 -17.20
N THR A 97 -3.13 -12.45 -18.48
CA THR A 97 -3.62 -13.72 -19.05
C THR A 97 -2.75 -14.86 -18.54
N HIS A 98 -3.38 -15.83 -17.88
CA HIS A 98 -2.68 -17.05 -17.52
C HIS A 98 -2.88 -18.09 -18.64
N PRO A 99 -1.80 -18.78 -19.12
CA PRO A 99 -1.89 -19.80 -20.17
C PRO A 99 -2.88 -20.93 -19.86
N ARG A 100 -3.29 -21.08 -18.59
CA ARG A 100 -4.24 -22.09 -18.09
C ARG A 100 -5.59 -21.51 -17.67
N ALA A 101 -6.00 -20.37 -18.20
CA ALA A 101 -7.26 -19.70 -17.82
C ALA A 101 -8.51 -20.61 -17.92
N THR A 102 -8.48 -21.67 -18.73
CA THR A 102 -9.53 -22.69 -18.83
C THR A 102 -9.71 -23.57 -17.59
N LYS A 103 -8.86 -23.43 -16.56
CA LYS A 103 -8.90 -24.24 -15.34
C LYS A 103 -9.48 -23.53 -14.12
N PHE A 104 -10.08 -22.35 -14.27
CA PHE A 104 -10.70 -21.66 -13.15
C PHE A 104 -12.01 -22.38 -12.75
N ARG A 105 -12.03 -23.00 -11.57
CA ARG A 105 -13.15 -23.77 -11.01
C ARG A 105 -13.49 -23.32 -9.58
N ALA A 106 -12.94 -22.20 -9.14
CA ALA A 106 -13.22 -21.69 -7.80
C ALA A 106 -14.70 -21.32 -7.66
N GLU A 107 -15.28 -21.67 -6.52
CA GLU A 107 -16.65 -21.31 -6.14
C GLU A 107 -16.68 -20.11 -5.18
N TYR A 108 -15.53 -19.79 -4.57
CA TYR A 108 -15.35 -18.68 -3.65
C TYR A 108 -14.49 -17.58 -4.28
N PRO A 109 -14.67 -16.32 -3.89
CA PRO A 109 -13.81 -15.23 -4.34
C PRO A 109 -12.36 -15.48 -3.92
N ILE A 110 -11.45 -15.29 -4.87
CA ILE A 110 -10.01 -15.44 -4.68
C ILE A 110 -9.38 -14.06 -4.62
N ARG A 111 -8.63 -13.78 -3.57
CA ARG A 111 -7.88 -12.54 -3.43
C ARG A 111 -6.40 -12.79 -3.72
N GLY A 112 -5.77 -11.82 -4.36
CA GLY A 112 -4.35 -11.88 -4.69
C GLY A 112 -3.79 -10.51 -5.01
N GLU A 113 -2.55 -10.51 -5.47
CA GLU A 113 -1.83 -9.31 -5.88
C GLU A 113 -1.41 -9.41 -7.34
N VAL A 114 -1.72 -8.39 -8.12
CA VAL A 114 -1.11 -8.17 -9.43
C VAL A 114 0.18 -7.39 -9.22
N TYR A 115 1.26 -7.89 -9.77
CA TYR A 115 2.60 -7.32 -9.64
C TYR A 115 3.37 -7.42 -10.95
N MET A 116 4.50 -6.74 -11.02
CA MET A 116 5.45 -6.85 -12.13
C MET A 116 6.79 -7.33 -11.58
N SER A 117 7.36 -8.39 -12.17
CA SER A 117 8.71 -8.84 -11.82
C SER A 117 9.77 -7.86 -12.30
N PHE A 118 10.96 -7.88 -11.69
CA PHE A 118 12.06 -7.00 -12.12
C PHE A 118 12.43 -7.25 -13.58
N ALA A 119 12.54 -8.51 -14.00
CA ALA A 119 12.84 -8.84 -15.39
C ALA A 119 11.77 -8.36 -16.39
N ALA A 120 10.48 -8.45 -16.02
CA ALA A 120 9.41 -7.93 -16.86
C ALA A 120 9.41 -6.40 -16.91
N PHE A 121 9.78 -5.75 -15.83
CA PHE A 121 9.92 -4.30 -15.76
C PHE A 121 11.05 -3.78 -16.64
N ASP A 122 12.21 -4.46 -16.62
CA ASP A 122 13.34 -4.12 -17.47
C ASP A 122 12.98 -4.27 -18.95
N GLN A 123 12.36 -5.39 -19.35
CA GLN A 123 11.89 -5.61 -20.72
C GLN A 123 10.87 -4.55 -21.17
N MET A 124 9.94 -4.19 -20.30
CA MET A 124 8.96 -3.14 -20.59
C MET A 124 9.63 -1.78 -20.83
N ASN A 125 10.59 -1.42 -19.98
CA ASN A 125 11.34 -0.16 -20.14
C ASN A 125 12.24 -0.14 -21.39
N GLU A 126 12.78 -1.30 -21.81
CA GLU A 126 13.47 -1.43 -23.08
C GLU A 126 12.53 -1.15 -24.27
N GLU A 127 11.29 -1.64 -24.24
CA GLU A 127 10.29 -1.34 -25.27
C GLU A 127 9.90 0.15 -25.29
N LEU A 128 9.69 0.78 -24.12
CA LEU A 128 9.44 2.21 -24.01
C LEU A 128 10.58 3.04 -24.61
N ALA A 129 11.81 2.73 -24.22
CA ALA A 129 13.00 3.40 -24.75
C ALA A 129 13.14 3.24 -26.27
N ALA A 130 12.85 2.05 -26.81
CA ALA A 130 12.87 1.80 -28.27
C ALA A 130 11.78 2.59 -29.02
N ALA A 131 10.64 2.88 -28.34
CA ALA A 131 9.58 3.73 -28.87
C ALA A 131 9.87 5.26 -28.70
N GLY A 132 10.96 5.63 -28.02
CA GLY A 132 11.29 7.03 -27.70
C GLY A 132 10.45 7.59 -26.54
N GLU A 133 9.88 6.73 -25.71
CA GLU A 133 9.07 7.11 -24.55
C GLU A 133 9.90 7.06 -23.27
N GLU A 134 9.49 7.82 -22.26
CA GLU A 134 10.16 7.86 -20.96
C GLU A 134 9.98 6.54 -20.20
N PRO A 135 11.05 5.94 -19.65
CA PRO A 135 10.95 4.75 -18.83
C PRO A 135 10.10 4.97 -17.57
N MET A 136 9.38 3.95 -17.14
CA MET A 136 8.68 3.97 -15.86
C MET A 136 9.65 3.87 -14.68
N ALA A 137 9.32 4.53 -13.56
CA ALA A 137 10.25 4.73 -12.44
C ALA A 137 10.45 3.49 -11.56
N ASN A 138 9.42 2.66 -11.38
CA ASN A 138 9.51 1.43 -10.59
C ASN A 138 8.36 0.46 -10.91
N PRO A 139 8.54 -0.85 -10.65
CA PRO A 139 7.55 -1.88 -10.98
C PRO A 139 6.18 -1.65 -10.35
N ARG A 140 6.12 -1.29 -9.06
CA ARG A 140 4.86 -1.09 -8.33
C ARG A 140 4.00 0.01 -8.94
N ASN A 141 4.60 1.18 -9.19
CA ASN A 141 3.87 2.34 -9.72
C ASN A 141 3.37 2.11 -11.15
N SER A 142 3.99 1.18 -11.88
CA SER A 142 3.59 0.79 -13.24
C SER A 142 2.34 -0.09 -13.26
N VAL A 143 2.10 -0.90 -12.23
CA VAL A 143 1.00 -1.89 -12.22
C VAL A 143 -0.38 -1.23 -12.35
N ASN A 144 -0.70 -0.26 -11.52
CA ASN A 144 -2.05 0.31 -11.46
C ASN A 144 -2.45 1.06 -12.75
N PRO A 145 -1.61 1.96 -13.32
CA PRO A 145 -1.92 2.62 -14.58
C PRO A 145 -2.14 1.64 -15.74
N ILE A 146 -1.35 0.58 -15.84
CA ILE A 146 -1.48 -0.45 -16.85
C ILE A 146 -2.80 -1.22 -16.70
N LEU A 147 -3.14 -1.65 -15.47
CA LEU A 147 -4.37 -2.40 -15.18
C LEU A 147 -5.63 -1.60 -15.45
N THR A 148 -5.66 -0.35 -15.05
CA THR A 148 -6.84 0.52 -15.19
C THR A 148 -6.94 1.18 -16.56
N GLY A 149 -5.92 1.01 -17.42
CA GLY A 149 -5.89 1.56 -18.77
C GLY A 149 -5.53 3.06 -18.82
N GLY A 150 -4.99 3.62 -17.72
CA GLY A 150 -4.54 5.02 -17.68
C GLY A 150 -3.27 5.28 -18.47
N GLN A 151 -2.35 4.30 -18.54
CA GLN A 151 -1.11 4.36 -19.31
C GLN A 151 -0.75 2.95 -19.80
N HIS A 152 -0.31 2.84 -21.05
CA HIS A 152 0.25 1.62 -21.65
C HIS A 152 -0.55 0.33 -21.37
N PRO A 153 -1.86 0.31 -21.66
CA PRO A 153 -2.71 -0.85 -21.35
C PRO A 153 -2.27 -2.14 -22.07
N GLU A 154 -1.51 -2.02 -23.15
CA GLU A 154 -0.91 -3.14 -23.91
C GLU A 154 0.14 -3.89 -23.09
N PHE A 155 0.73 -3.26 -22.07
CA PHE A 155 1.74 -3.87 -21.21
C PHE A 155 1.16 -4.75 -20.10
N VAL A 156 -0.15 -5.00 -20.09
CA VAL A 156 -0.77 -6.01 -19.22
C VAL A 156 -0.10 -7.38 -19.33
N ARG A 157 0.54 -7.68 -20.46
CA ARG A 157 1.31 -8.92 -20.69
C ARG A 157 2.55 -9.07 -19.80
N TYR A 158 3.07 -7.97 -19.26
CA TYR A 158 4.20 -7.94 -18.31
C TYR A 158 3.77 -8.11 -16.86
N LEU A 159 2.47 -8.06 -16.59
CA LEU A 159 1.95 -8.24 -15.25
C LEU A 159 1.79 -9.72 -14.93
N SER A 160 1.94 -10.04 -13.66
CA SER A 160 1.72 -11.36 -13.07
C SER A 160 0.73 -11.28 -11.93
N PHE A 161 0.09 -12.39 -11.57
CA PHE A 161 -0.84 -12.48 -10.45
C PHE A 161 -0.49 -13.67 -9.56
N GLN A 162 -0.45 -13.43 -8.24
CA GLN A 162 -0.40 -14.48 -7.23
C GLN A 162 -1.60 -14.35 -6.30
N ALA A 163 -2.26 -15.49 -6.04
CA ALA A 163 -3.39 -15.58 -5.14
C ALA A 163 -2.91 -16.00 -3.74
N TYR A 164 -3.43 -15.36 -2.69
CA TYR A 164 -2.99 -15.58 -1.32
C TYR A 164 -4.14 -15.73 -0.31
N ASP A 165 -5.40 -15.61 -0.75
CA ASP A 165 -6.54 -15.74 0.15
C ASP A 165 -7.79 -16.21 -0.59
N VAL A 166 -8.67 -16.90 0.14
CA VAL A 166 -10.02 -17.28 -0.26
C VAL A 166 -10.99 -16.56 0.66
N MET A 167 -11.82 -15.68 0.10
CA MET A 167 -12.70 -14.83 0.89
C MET A 167 -14.03 -15.52 1.22
N GLY A 168 -14.56 -15.20 2.40
CA GLY A 168 -15.88 -15.68 2.84
C GLY A 168 -15.90 -17.13 3.32
N VAL A 169 -14.76 -17.68 3.69
CA VAL A 169 -14.59 -19.03 4.26
C VAL A 169 -13.91 -18.95 5.64
N ASP A 170 -14.23 -19.91 6.48
CA ASP A 170 -13.66 -20.02 7.84
C ASP A 170 -12.56 -21.11 7.90
N TRP A 171 -11.75 -21.21 6.85
CA TRP A 171 -10.68 -22.21 6.72
C TRP A 171 -9.35 -21.69 7.28
N SER A 172 -8.44 -22.62 7.57
CA SER A 172 -7.05 -22.29 7.84
C SER A 172 -6.37 -21.74 6.58
N GLU A 173 -5.26 -21.01 6.75
CA GLU A 173 -4.53 -20.46 5.61
C GLU A 173 -3.95 -21.58 4.71
N THR A 174 -3.50 -22.68 5.30
CA THR A 174 -3.06 -23.86 4.53
C THR A 174 -4.19 -24.42 3.67
N GLU A 175 -5.40 -24.56 4.20
CA GLU A 175 -6.57 -25.05 3.43
C GLU A 175 -6.94 -24.07 2.29
N LYS A 176 -6.85 -22.77 2.53
CA LYS A 176 -7.08 -21.76 1.48
C LYS A 176 -6.08 -21.89 0.34
N ILE A 177 -4.79 -22.05 0.63
CA ILE A 177 -3.74 -22.23 -0.38
C ILE A 177 -3.95 -23.52 -1.18
N ASP A 178 -4.27 -24.62 -0.50
CA ASP A 178 -4.57 -25.91 -1.15
C ASP A 178 -5.79 -25.78 -2.09
N TYR A 179 -6.83 -25.06 -1.66
CA TYR A 179 -8.00 -24.78 -2.48
C TYR A 179 -7.64 -23.97 -3.72
N ILE A 180 -6.85 -22.92 -3.59
CA ILE A 180 -6.39 -22.08 -4.71
C ILE A 180 -5.63 -22.93 -5.74
N LEU A 181 -4.65 -23.70 -5.29
CA LEU A 181 -3.83 -24.56 -6.17
C LEU A 181 -4.65 -25.62 -6.90
N LYS A 182 -5.69 -26.15 -6.25
CA LYS A 182 -6.56 -27.19 -6.85
C LYS A 182 -7.57 -26.62 -7.84
N ASN A 183 -8.13 -25.44 -7.56
CA ASN A 183 -9.33 -24.94 -8.26
C ASN A 183 -9.06 -23.74 -9.17
N THR A 184 -7.83 -23.23 -9.20
CA THR A 184 -7.46 -22.08 -10.02
C THR A 184 -6.16 -22.32 -10.80
N PRO A 185 -5.91 -21.57 -11.87
CA PRO A 185 -4.62 -21.59 -12.55
C PRO A 185 -3.57 -20.70 -11.87
N PHE A 186 -3.89 -20.05 -10.77
CA PHE A 186 -3.06 -19.02 -10.17
C PHE A 186 -1.89 -19.60 -9.39
N ALA A 187 -0.75 -18.90 -9.45
CA ALA A 187 0.36 -19.13 -8.55
C ALA A 187 0.02 -18.60 -7.16
N VAL A 188 0.71 -19.12 -6.15
CA VAL A 188 0.63 -18.67 -4.76
C VAL A 188 2.02 -18.21 -4.29
N PRO A 189 2.12 -17.29 -3.33
CA PRO A 189 3.40 -16.93 -2.74
C PRO A 189 4.01 -18.12 -1.98
N PRO A 190 5.34 -18.18 -1.83
CA PRO A 190 5.96 -19.16 -0.97
C PRO A 190 5.46 -19.01 0.47
N LEU A 191 5.05 -20.13 1.07
CA LEU A 191 4.49 -20.19 2.40
C LEU A 191 5.42 -20.95 3.33
N LYS A 192 5.73 -20.40 4.51
CA LYS A 192 6.42 -21.10 5.59
C LYS A 192 5.51 -21.28 6.79
N LYS A 193 5.44 -22.51 7.29
CA LYS A 193 4.62 -22.88 8.44
C LYS A 193 5.47 -22.91 9.71
N TYR A 194 4.95 -22.37 10.78
CA TYR A 194 5.58 -22.31 12.10
C TYR A 194 4.60 -22.81 13.15
N ASP A 195 4.90 -23.97 13.73
CA ASP A 195 4.06 -24.67 14.69
C ASP A 195 4.81 -25.22 15.92
N GLN A 196 6.15 -25.23 15.88
CA GLN A 196 7.00 -25.83 16.92
C GLN A 196 8.04 -24.85 17.50
N GLU A 197 8.21 -23.69 16.91
CA GLU A 197 9.21 -22.69 17.33
C GLU A 197 8.57 -21.69 18.30
N SER A 198 9.34 -21.19 19.27
CA SER A 198 8.85 -20.16 20.15
C SER A 198 8.62 -18.83 19.41
N PRO A 199 7.66 -17.99 19.82
CA PRO A 199 7.41 -16.68 19.24
C PRO A 199 8.67 -15.81 19.12
N ALA A 200 9.56 -15.85 20.12
CA ALA A 200 10.82 -15.11 20.10
C ALA A 200 11.78 -15.59 19.00
N GLN A 201 11.90 -16.92 18.82
CA GLN A 201 12.74 -17.49 17.77
C GLN A 201 12.21 -17.15 16.35
N ILE A 202 10.89 -17.15 16.18
CA ILE A 202 10.26 -16.75 14.93
C ILE A 202 10.53 -15.26 14.67
N ALA A 203 10.31 -14.40 15.66
CA ALA A 203 10.53 -12.96 15.55
C ALA A 203 11.99 -12.62 15.16
N GLU A 204 12.97 -13.31 15.74
CA GLU A 204 14.39 -13.14 15.42
C GLU A 204 14.70 -13.51 13.96
N ARG A 205 13.99 -14.48 13.38
CA ARG A 205 14.23 -14.96 12.01
C ARG A 205 13.55 -14.12 10.92
N ILE A 206 12.51 -13.36 11.24
CA ILE A 206 11.72 -12.61 10.27
C ILE A 206 12.56 -11.65 9.43
N PRO A 207 13.48 -10.83 9.98
CA PRO A 207 14.34 -9.96 9.16
C PRO A 207 15.18 -10.73 8.15
N GLY A 208 15.79 -11.85 8.57
CA GLY A 208 16.58 -12.72 7.68
C GLY A 208 15.72 -13.41 6.62
N LEU A 209 14.48 -13.79 6.95
CA LEU A 209 13.54 -14.37 6.01
C LEU A 209 13.08 -13.32 4.97
N TYR A 210 12.81 -12.09 5.41
CA TYR A 210 12.52 -10.98 4.51
C TYR A 210 13.65 -10.77 3.51
N LYS A 211 14.90 -10.70 4.00
CA LYS A 211 16.07 -10.54 3.13
C LYS A 211 16.22 -11.68 2.14
N THR A 212 15.98 -12.92 2.58
CA THR A 212 16.02 -14.10 1.69
C THR A 212 14.96 -13.97 0.58
N PHE A 213 13.75 -13.55 0.91
CA PHE A 213 12.70 -13.36 -0.08
C PHE A 213 13.03 -12.20 -1.04
N GLU A 214 13.52 -11.08 -0.52
CA GLU A 214 13.92 -9.92 -1.32
C GLU A 214 14.99 -10.30 -2.35
N ASP A 215 15.99 -11.10 -1.97
CA ASP A 215 17.10 -11.51 -2.83
C ASP A 215 16.72 -12.61 -3.85
N THR A 216 15.67 -13.40 -3.58
CA THR A 216 15.42 -14.63 -4.36
C THR A 216 14.15 -14.62 -5.20
N LEU A 217 13.15 -13.80 -4.87
CA LEU A 217 11.84 -13.90 -5.51
C LEU A 217 11.74 -13.24 -6.89
N GLY A 218 12.64 -12.31 -7.22
CA GLY A 218 12.67 -11.63 -8.53
C GLY A 218 11.48 -10.67 -8.77
N TYR A 219 10.73 -10.33 -7.73
CA TYR A 219 9.64 -9.35 -7.76
C TYR A 219 9.60 -8.52 -6.46
N PRO A 220 9.01 -7.30 -6.49
CA PRO A 220 9.01 -6.44 -5.33
C PRO A 220 8.14 -6.98 -4.19
N ILE A 221 8.67 -6.89 -2.97
CA ILE A 221 7.95 -7.13 -1.72
C ILE A 221 8.16 -5.94 -0.79
N ASP A 222 7.20 -5.66 0.07
CA ASP A 222 7.28 -4.53 1.02
C ASP A 222 7.19 -4.98 2.48
N GLY A 223 7.41 -6.27 2.75
CA GLY A 223 7.38 -6.85 4.08
C GLY A 223 7.10 -8.35 4.09
N ILE A 224 6.66 -8.80 5.25
CA ILE A 224 6.23 -10.18 5.54
C ILE A 224 4.78 -10.14 6.01
N VAL A 225 3.95 -11.08 5.61
CA VAL A 225 2.62 -11.29 6.18
C VAL A 225 2.66 -12.51 7.09
N ILE A 226 2.12 -12.36 8.30
CA ILE A 226 2.00 -13.41 9.30
C ILE A 226 0.51 -13.62 9.53
N LYS A 227 0.03 -14.85 9.42
CA LYS A 227 -1.38 -15.21 9.52
C LYS A 227 -1.58 -16.40 10.46
N CYS A 228 -2.71 -16.43 11.16
CA CYS A 228 -3.14 -17.60 11.92
C CYS A 228 -3.46 -18.77 10.98
N ASP A 229 -2.95 -19.97 11.27
CA ASP A 229 -3.19 -21.15 10.42
C ASP A 229 -4.17 -22.17 11.08
N TRP A 230 -5.32 -21.68 11.54
CA TRP A 230 -6.43 -22.53 11.99
C TRP A 230 -7.79 -21.99 11.54
N PRO A 231 -8.79 -22.88 11.43
CA PRO A 231 -10.15 -22.50 11.05
C PRO A 231 -10.78 -21.52 12.06
N ASN A 232 -11.66 -20.65 11.58
CA ASN A 232 -12.38 -19.66 12.39
C ASN A 232 -11.51 -18.60 13.09
N SER A 233 -10.23 -18.51 12.79
CA SER A 233 -9.33 -17.51 13.39
C SER A 233 -9.86 -16.07 13.22
N LEU A 234 -10.48 -15.76 12.09
CA LEU A 234 -11.08 -14.44 11.87
C LEU A 234 -12.24 -14.14 12.83
N GLN A 235 -13.05 -15.13 13.16
CA GLN A 235 -14.15 -14.97 14.11
C GLN A 235 -13.63 -14.78 15.54
N GLU A 236 -12.56 -15.49 15.91
CA GLU A 236 -11.92 -15.42 17.22
C GLU A 236 -11.25 -14.06 17.47
N PHE A 237 -10.43 -13.58 16.52
CA PHE A 237 -9.73 -12.30 16.65
C PHE A 237 -10.59 -11.10 16.26
N GLY A 238 -11.64 -11.32 15.47
CA GLY A 238 -12.53 -10.28 14.98
C GLY A 238 -11.86 -9.36 13.96
N THR A 239 -12.53 -8.25 13.71
CA THR A 239 -12.10 -7.27 12.71
C THR A 239 -12.28 -5.86 13.25
N THR A 240 -11.48 -4.92 12.72
CA THR A 240 -11.70 -3.48 12.84
C THR A 240 -12.36 -2.94 11.56
N ASP A 241 -12.65 -1.65 11.51
CA ASP A 241 -13.12 -1.01 10.27
C ASP A 241 -12.11 -1.14 9.13
N HIS A 242 -10.82 -1.25 9.44
CA HIS A 242 -9.73 -1.21 8.47
C HIS A 242 -8.97 -2.52 8.29
N HIS A 243 -8.93 -3.39 9.30
CA HIS A 243 -8.12 -4.62 9.28
C HIS A 243 -8.87 -5.81 9.84
N ASP A 244 -8.49 -6.99 9.36
CA ASP A 244 -8.76 -8.27 10.00
C ASP A 244 -7.62 -8.55 11.00
N ASN A 245 -7.97 -9.01 12.22
CA ASN A 245 -7.01 -9.12 13.33
C ASN A 245 -6.28 -10.48 13.39
N ASN A 246 -6.66 -11.43 12.53
CA ASN A 246 -6.01 -12.75 12.42
C ASN A 246 -4.79 -12.76 11.49
N ALA A 247 -4.40 -11.60 10.98
CA ALA A 247 -3.23 -11.43 10.12
C ALA A 247 -2.57 -10.07 10.36
N ILE A 248 -1.26 -10.01 10.25
CA ILE A 248 -0.49 -8.79 10.41
C ILE A 248 0.66 -8.70 9.39
N ALA A 249 0.96 -7.49 8.94
CA ALA A 249 2.11 -7.22 8.09
C ALA A 249 3.28 -6.70 8.94
N TRP A 250 4.37 -7.45 8.97
CA TRP A 250 5.66 -6.96 9.44
C TRP A 250 6.35 -6.21 8.32
N LYS A 251 6.96 -5.08 8.65
CA LYS A 251 7.69 -4.25 7.70
C LYS A 251 9.11 -3.98 8.17
N PRO A 252 10.10 -4.09 7.26
CA PRO A 252 11.46 -3.71 7.59
C PRO A 252 11.52 -2.22 7.91
N SER A 253 12.31 -1.86 8.89
CA SER A 253 12.60 -0.46 9.19
C SER A 253 13.49 0.10 8.09
N GLN A 254 13.11 1.25 7.58
CA GLN A 254 13.98 1.95 6.65
C GLN A 254 15.12 2.60 7.44
N ILE A 255 16.35 2.35 7.03
CA ILE A 255 17.51 3.08 7.57
C ILE A 255 17.42 4.50 7.03
N PRO A 256 17.27 5.52 7.92
CA PRO A 256 17.22 6.90 7.46
C PRO A 256 18.54 7.28 6.80
N GLN A 257 18.45 7.89 5.62
CA GLN A 257 19.61 8.43 4.93
C GLN A 257 19.91 9.82 5.46
N GLU A 258 21.15 10.05 5.84
CA GLU A 258 21.60 11.34 6.38
C GLU A 258 21.74 12.38 5.26
N THR A 259 21.22 13.58 5.52
CA THR A 259 21.36 14.75 4.64
C THR A 259 21.24 16.04 5.46
N THR A 260 21.50 17.17 4.82
CA THR A 260 21.45 18.51 5.44
C THR A 260 20.25 19.29 4.92
N ILE A 261 19.58 20.04 5.79
CA ILE A 261 18.51 20.95 5.41
C ILE A 261 19.10 22.21 4.80
N THR A 262 18.74 22.51 3.56
CA THR A 262 19.18 23.70 2.82
C THR A 262 18.16 24.83 2.84
N GLY A 263 16.89 24.51 3.08
CA GLY A 263 15.79 25.45 3.17
C GLY A 263 14.59 24.89 3.91
N VAL A 264 13.76 25.77 4.47
CA VAL A 264 12.49 25.38 5.11
C VAL A 264 11.39 26.36 4.73
N HIS A 265 10.25 25.85 4.29
CA HIS A 265 9.17 26.71 3.81
C HIS A 265 7.79 26.06 4.00
N TRP A 266 6.73 26.85 3.81
CA TRP A 266 5.36 26.36 3.80
C TRP A 266 4.86 26.23 2.36
N GLN A 267 4.15 25.15 2.07
CA GLN A 267 3.43 24.95 0.82
C GLN A 267 1.93 24.98 1.07
N LEU A 268 1.17 25.57 0.13
CA LEU A 268 -0.27 25.64 0.16
C LEU A 268 -0.86 24.66 -0.87
N GLY A 269 -1.62 23.68 -0.37
CA GLY A 269 -2.29 22.70 -1.24
C GLY A 269 -3.62 23.19 -1.79
N LYS A 270 -4.15 22.50 -2.80
CA LYS A 270 -5.44 22.81 -3.47
C LYS A 270 -6.65 22.92 -2.54
N THR A 271 -6.59 22.36 -1.35
CA THR A 271 -7.65 22.40 -0.32
C THR A 271 -7.47 23.55 0.66
N GLY A 272 -6.45 24.38 0.48
CA GLY A 272 -6.06 25.44 1.42
C GLY A 272 -5.24 24.97 2.61
N GLN A 273 -4.84 23.70 2.69
CA GLN A 273 -3.98 23.18 3.73
C GLN A 273 -2.54 23.68 3.53
N LEU A 274 -1.93 24.21 4.62
CA LEU A 274 -0.52 24.51 4.68
C LEU A 274 0.25 23.31 5.20
N THR A 275 1.26 22.90 4.43
CA THR A 275 2.16 21.80 4.78
C THR A 275 3.58 22.33 4.87
N PRO A 276 4.30 22.11 5.97
CA PRO A 276 5.70 22.48 6.07
C PRO A 276 6.58 21.49 5.29
N VAL A 277 7.58 21.99 4.60
CA VAL A 277 8.51 21.24 3.76
C VAL A 277 9.94 21.70 4.06
N ALA A 278 10.86 20.76 4.07
CA ALA A 278 12.30 21.00 4.12
C ALA A 278 12.90 20.73 2.74
N ASP A 279 13.69 21.64 2.23
CA ASP A 279 14.60 21.43 1.12
C ASP A 279 15.89 20.81 1.66
N LEU A 280 16.45 19.86 0.92
CA LEU A 280 17.54 19.00 1.35
C LEU A 280 18.71 19.06 0.37
N GLU A 281 19.93 18.87 0.86
CA GLU A 281 20.98 18.41 -0.02
C GLU A 281 20.53 17.10 -0.68
N PRO A 282 20.69 16.95 -2.02
CA PRO A 282 20.22 15.76 -2.71
C PRO A 282 20.82 14.48 -2.13
N VAL A 283 19.95 13.52 -1.79
CA VAL A 283 20.33 12.22 -1.24
C VAL A 283 19.62 11.09 -1.95
N GLU A 284 20.34 10.00 -2.21
CA GLU A 284 19.77 8.81 -2.86
C GLU A 284 19.02 7.94 -1.85
N ILE A 285 17.73 7.72 -2.09
CA ILE A 285 16.88 6.84 -1.25
C ILE A 285 16.08 5.92 -2.16
N LEU A 286 16.28 4.61 -2.01
CA LEU A 286 15.56 3.58 -2.78
C LEU A 286 15.61 3.85 -4.30
N GLY A 287 16.82 4.12 -4.83
CA GLY A 287 17.06 4.29 -6.26
C GLY A 287 16.50 5.57 -6.86
N SER A 288 16.21 6.59 -6.06
CA SER A 288 15.85 7.92 -6.59
C SER A 288 16.40 9.02 -5.70
N THR A 289 16.78 10.13 -6.35
CA THR A 289 17.29 11.32 -5.69
C THR A 289 16.16 12.07 -4.98
N VAL A 290 16.34 12.36 -3.70
CA VAL A 290 15.43 13.12 -2.85
C VAL A 290 16.07 14.47 -2.53
N SER A 291 15.41 15.57 -2.86
CA SER A 291 15.85 16.96 -2.61
C SER A 291 14.88 17.76 -1.74
N ASN A 292 13.75 17.17 -1.34
CA ASN A 292 12.83 17.77 -0.38
C ASN A 292 12.09 16.70 0.40
N ALA A 293 11.65 17.03 1.61
CA ALA A 293 10.88 16.11 2.46
C ALA A 293 9.74 16.84 3.18
N SER A 294 8.61 16.14 3.31
CA SER A 294 7.46 16.66 4.06
C SER A 294 7.75 16.63 5.57
N LEU A 295 7.39 17.70 6.25
CA LEU A 295 7.34 17.81 7.71
C LEU A 295 5.92 17.63 8.25
N HIS A 296 4.96 17.27 7.39
CA HIS A 296 3.56 16.97 7.66
C HIS A 296 2.79 18.07 8.38
N ASN A 297 3.18 18.46 9.59
CA ASN A 297 2.51 19.46 10.41
C ASN A 297 3.42 19.95 11.55
N VAL A 298 2.95 20.97 12.27
CA VAL A 298 3.69 21.60 13.38
C VAL A 298 4.06 20.61 14.49
N ASN A 299 3.21 19.61 14.77
CA ASN A 299 3.49 18.64 15.83
C ASN A 299 4.68 17.73 15.50
N VAL A 300 4.85 17.38 14.22
CA VAL A 300 6.03 16.62 13.77
C VAL A 300 7.30 17.46 13.99
N ILE A 301 7.27 18.75 13.63
CA ILE A 301 8.38 19.68 13.87
C ILE A 301 8.72 19.74 15.37
N ASN A 302 7.70 19.87 16.23
CA ASN A 302 7.89 19.92 17.67
C ASN A 302 8.47 18.62 18.24
N ARG A 303 8.05 17.47 17.76
CA ARG A 303 8.62 16.15 18.16
C ARG A 303 10.07 16.00 17.75
N LEU A 304 10.45 16.58 16.63
CA LEU A 304 11.85 16.59 16.16
C LEU A 304 12.73 17.61 16.91
N GLY A 305 12.18 18.35 17.88
CA GLY A 305 12.92 19.37 18.64
C GLY A 305 13.04 20.71 17.90
N GLY A 306 12.26 20.92 16.87
CA GLY A 306 12.38 22.02 15.92
C GLY A 306 13.09 21.60 14.64
N ILE A 307 13.05 22.45 13.63
CA ILE A 307 13.74 22.25 12.34
C ILE A 307 14.29 23.59 11.87
N ALA A 308 15.56 23.61 11.50
CA ALA A 308 16.26 24.79 11.01
C ALA A 308 17.13 24.47 9.78
N VAL A 309 17.46 25.49 9.03
CA VAL A 309 18.45 25.39 7.94
C VAL A 309 19.81 25.01 8.52
N GLY A 310 20.47 24.04 7.93
CA GLY A 310 21.74 23.49 8.36
C GLY A 310 21.63 22.30 9.30
N ASP A 311 20.41 21.92 9.77
CA ASP A 311 20.24 20.71 10.58
C ASP A 311 20.62 19.47 9.76
N LYS A 312 21.32 18.52 10.40
CA LYS A 312 21.56 17.20 9.85
C LYS A 312 20.43 16.26 10.24
N VAL A 313 19.79 15.68 9.25
CA VAL A 313 18.55 14.93 9.42
C VAL A 313 18.61 13.56 8.75
N GLY A 314 17.84 12.63 9.30
CA GLY A 314 17.61 11.34 8.68
C GLY A 314 16.27 11.33 7.94
N VAL A 315 16.32 10.95 6.65
CA VAL A 315 15.19 10.92 5.73
C VAL A 315 14.88 9.50 5.30
N ILE A 316 13.59 9.14 5.31
CA ILE A 316 13.06 7.90 4.74
C ILE A 316 12.01 8.22 3.68
N LYS A 317 11.64 7.23 2.87
CA LYS A 317 10.45 7.31 2.01
C LYS A 317 9.26 6.59 2.66
N ALA A 318 8.37 7.34 3.28
CA ALA A 318 7.14 6.77 3.81
C ALA A 318 6.34 6.09 2.70
N LYS A 319 5.93 4.83 2.94
CA LYS A 319 5.24 3.99 1.94
C LYS A 319 6.03 3.88 0.62
N LEU A 320 7.36 3.94 0.67
CA LEU A 320 8.29 3.87 -0.46
C LEU A 320 8.18 5.04 -1.47
N ILE A 321 7.39 6.06 -1.18
CA ILE A 321 7.07 7.13 -2.13
C ILE A 321 7.36 8.52 -1.55
N ILE A 322 6.85 8.82 -0.34
CA ILE A 322 6.85 10.19 0.20
C ILE A 322 8.05 10.41 1.12
N PRO A 323 9.01 11.27 0.74
CA PRO A 323 10.12 11.61 1.61
C PRO A 323 9.63 12.32 2.88
N GLN A 324 10.13 11.88 4.03
CA GLN A 324 9.85 12.52 5.32
C GLN A 324 11.06 12.46 6.24
N ILE A 325 11.26 13.51 7.03
CA ILE A 325 12.27 13.56 8.08
C ILE A 325 11.73 12.79 9.29
N VAL A 326 12.53 11.86 9.81
CA VAL A 326 12.16 11.02 10.97
C VAL A 326 13.02 11.26 12.19
N ILE A 327 14.20 11.84 12.02
CA ILE A 327 15.16 12.14 13.09
C ILE A 327 15.99 13.35 12.73
N VAL A 328 16.40 14.12 13.73
CA VAL A 328 17.44 15.16 13.65
C VAL A 328 18.65 14.64 14.42
N TYR A 329 19.77 14.50 13.72
CA TYR A 329 21.05 14.07 14.32
C TYR A 329 21.79 15.23 14.97
N GLU A 330 21.78 16.39 14.31
CA GLU A 330 22.43 17.61 14.80
C GLU A 330 21.55 18.83 14.50
N HIS A 331 21.27 19.62 15.51
CA HIS A 331 20.63 20.92 15.34
C HIS A 331 21.65 22.00 15.04
N ASN A 332 21.34 22.86 14.07
CA ASN A 332 22.13 24.02 13.73
C ASN A 332 21.42 25.32 14.16
N ALA A 333 22.17 26.40 14.34
CA ALA A 333 21.63 27.73 14.68
C ALA A 333 21.11 28.51 13.45
N GLY A 334 20.69 27.81 12.39
CA GLY A 334 20.16 28.40 11.18
C GLY A 334 18.74 28.96 11.35
N GLU A 335 18.16 29.42 10.24
CA GLU A 335 16.79 29.92 10.22
C GLU A 335 15.79 28.78 10.51
N ALA A 336 15.07 28.91 11.61
CA ALA A 336 14.07 27.92 12.05
C ALA A 336 12.72 28.14 11.38
N LEU A 337 12.03 27.06 11.03
CA LEU A 337 10.68 27.15 10.49
C LEU A 337 9.67 27.49 11.58
N ALA A 338 9.22 28.76 11.58
CA ALA A 338 8.21 29.25 12.52
C ALA A 338 6.78 28.94 12.02
N GLU A 339 5.87 28.68 12.98
CA GLU A 339 4.43 28.59 12.65
C GLU A 339 3.91 29.96 12.15
N PRO A 340 3.31 30.04 10.96
CA PRO A 340 2.83 31.29 10.42
C PRO A 340 1.58 31.77 11.15
N LYS A 341 1.50 33.08 11.45
CA LYS A 341 0.32 33.71 12.06
C LYS A 341 -0.77 34.03 11.03
N GLN A 342 -0.35 34.21 9.78
CA GLN A 342 -1.20 34.47 8.62
C GLN A 342 -0.74 33.65 7.44
N CYS A 343 -1.61 33.46 6.43
CA CYS A 343 -1.23 32.73 5.22
C CYS A 343 -0.03 33.40 4.54
N PRO A 344 1.09 32.69 4.34
CA PRO A 344 2.29 33.25 3.70
C PRO A 344 2.03 33.70 2.25
N PHE A 345 0.97 33.23 1.60
CA PHE A 345 0.67 33.48 0.19
C PHE A 345 -0.29 34.64 -0.03
N CYS A 346 -1.31 34.79 0.82
CA CYS A 346 -2.32 35.85 0.63
C CYS A 346 -2.51 36.76 1.83
N GLY A 347 -1.79 36.60 2.95
CA GLY A 347 -1.96 37.34 4.18
C GLY A 347 -3.27 37.07 4.93
N GLY A 348 -4.10 36.13 4.45
CA GLY A 348 -5.39 35.78 5.02
C GLY A 348 -5.28 35.06 6.36
N LYS A 349 -6.42 34.98 7.09
CA LYS A 349 -6.48 34.28 8.37
C LYS A 349 -6.26 32.78 8.19
N LEU A 350 -5.55 32.16 9.18
CA LEU A 350 -5.38 30.72 9.27
C LEU A 350 -6.35 30.13 10.30
N LYS A 351 -6.81 28.90 10.04
CA LYS A 351 -7.63 28.10 10.95
C LYS A 351 -6.91 26.81 11.27
N LYS A 352 -6.84 26.46 12.56
CA LYS A 352 -6.36 25.16 13.03
C LYS A 352 -7.48 24.14 12.94
N ARG A 353 -7.20 22.99 12.32
CA ARG A 353 -8.09 21.82 12.28
C ARG A 353 -7.38 20.64 12.91
N LYS A 354 -8.01 20.02 13.92
CA LYS A 354 -7.49 18.80 14.52
C LYS A 354 -7.46 17.68 13.49
N ILE A 355 -6.38 16.89 13.50
CA ILE A 355 -6.30 15.64 12.77
C ILE A 355 -6.88 14.59 13.69
N ALA A 356 -7.84 13.78 13.20
CA ALA A 356 -8.26 12.57 13.88
C ALA A 356 -7.10 11.57 13.77
N SER A 357 -6.25 11.49 14.80
CA SER A 357 -5.15 10.55 14.89
C SER A 357 -5.66 9.20 15.38
N LEU A 358 -5.12 8.12 14.82
CA LEU A 358 -5.36 6.75 15.26
C LEU A 358 -4.68 6.42 16.61
N SER A 359 -3.80 7.27 17.10
CA SER A 359 -3.17 7.17 18.43
C SER A 359 -3.48 8.42 19.27
N ALA A 360 -3.82 8.23 20.54
CA ALA A 360 -4.15 9.33 21.47
C ALA A 360 -3.02 10.34 21.67
N ASP A 361 -1.76 9.95 21.41
CA ASP A 361 -0.57 10.79 21.59
C ASP A 361 -0.23 11.69 20.39
N ASP A 362 -0.84 11.45 19.21
CA ASP A 362 -0.55 12.17 17.96
C ASP A 362 -1.53 13.31 17.67
N GLY A 363 -2.28 13.80 18.64
CA GLY A 363 -3.30 14.84 18.54
C GLY A 363 -2.82 16.16 17.93
N GLY A 364 -2.40 16.11 16.67
CA GLY A 364 -1.89 17.23 15.90
C GLY A 364 -2.97 18.03 15.22
N TYR A 365 -2.61 19.22 14.77
CA TYR A 365 -3.45 20.04 13.92
C TYR A 365 -2.71 20.41 12.64
N VAL A 366 -3.48 20.70 11.62
CA VAL A 366 -3.03 21.30 10.37
C VAL A 366 -3.55 22.71 10.25
N LEU A 367 -2.83 23.55 9.55
CA LEU A 367 -3.21 24.92 9.27
C LEU A 367 -3.93 24.99 7.94
N TYR A 368 -5.00 25.78 7.87
CA TYR A 368 -5.76 26.03 6.66
C TYR A 368 -5.91 27.53 6.41
N CYS A 369 -5.62 27.95 5.19
CA CYS A 369 -5.99 29.28 4.72
C CYS A 369 -7.53 29.38 4.60
N THR A 370 -8.12 30.40 5.18
CA THR A 370 -9.58 30.62 5.13
C THR A 370 -10.03 31.49 3.96
N ASN A 371 -9.09 31.99 3.15
CA ASN A 371 -9.39 32.77 1.96
C ASN A 371 -9.69 31.84 0.76
N PRO A 372 -10.95 31.69 0.32
CA PRO A 372 -11.30 30.83 -0.81
C PRO A 372 -10.77 31.32 -2.16
N ARG A 373 -10.28 32.57 -2.21
CA ARG A 373 -9.68 33.20 -3.40
C ARG A 373 -8.19 33.39 -3.27
N ASP A 374 -7.52 32.54 -2.47
CA ASP A 374 -6.06 32.55 -2.39
C ASP A 374 -5.47 32.22 -3.78
N PRO A 375 -4.59 33.07 -4.33
CA PRO A 375 -4.03 32.87 -5.68
C PRO A 375 -3.26 31.55 -5.83
N GLU A 376 -2.49 31.17 -4.79
CA GLU A 376 -1.73 29.91 -4.80
C GLU A 376 -2.67 28.70 -4.75
N MET A 377 -3.69 28.72 -3.89
CA MET A 377 -4.69 27.64 -3.85
C MET A 377 -5.41 27.49 -5.20
N THR A 378 -5.73 28.60 -5.86
CA THR A 378 -6.36 28.59 -7.19
C THR A 378 -5.42 28.00 -8.23
N ALA A 379 -4.13 28.37 -8.22
CA ALA A 379 -3.11 27.79 -9.12
C ALA A 379 -2.98 26.27 -8.93
N GLN A 380 -2.96 25.80 -7.69
CA GLN A 380 -2.91 24.36 -7.36
C GLN A 380 -4.17 23.60 -7.81
N GLN A 381 -5.35 24.22 -7.73
CA GLN A 381 -6.59 23.65 -8.25
C GLN A 381 -6.58 23.54 -9.79
N ILE A 382 -6.10 24.57 -10.49
CA ILE A 382 -5.96 24.54 -11.94
C ILE A 382 -4.96 23.49 -12.38
N ALA A 383 -3.78 23.41 -11.76
CA ALA A 383 -2.77 22.40 -12.05
C ALA A 383 -3.31 20.97 -11.84
N PHE A 384 -4.09 20.75 -10.77
CA PHE A 384 -4.72 19.45 -10.52
C PHE A 384 -5.76 19.08 -11.59
N LEU A 385 -6.50 20.04 -12.13
CA LEU A 385 -7.48 19.79 -13.19
C LEU A 385 -6.82 19.55 -14.54
N ALA A 386 -5.68 20.21 -14.81
CA ALA A 386 -4.93 20.05 -16.04
C ALA A 386 -4.20 18.69 -16.14
N ASN A 387 -3.93 18.04 -15.00
CA ASN A 387 -3.26 16.74 -14.92
C ASN A 387 -4.26 15.55 -14.77
N LYS A 388 -5.55 15.77 -14.99
CA LYS A 388 -6.58 14.73 -15.08
C LYS A 388 -6.91 14.40 -16.53
#